data_a3168ec30c888abe147f730673c198c9
#
_entry.id   a3168ec30c888abe147f730673c198c9
#
_cell.length_a   1.000
_cell.length_b   1.000
_cell.length_c   1.000
_cell.angle_alpha   90.00
_cell.angle_beta   90.00
_cell.angle_gamma   90.00
#
_symmetry.space_group_name_H-M   'P 1'
#
loop_
_entity.id
_entity.type
_entity.pdbx_description
1 polymer ?
#
loop_
_entity_poly.entity_id
_entity_poly.type
_entity_poly.pdbx_seq_one_letter_code
_entity_poly.pdbx_strand_id
1 'polypeptide(L)'
;MRSCLAMVLLIAAAVVDANDDADPLAPWRNGVKIRPVATQTGRHTIHSYVNTCPESPDGRRVLFFSSITRDAQRGELRILERATGEEKVLVRNVNIEDAHRVACQQWVSGGRRVVFHDVRDGEWLVAVVDMESGKERVLARQRQLCWGQPHSDIVPIHGQHWNPGTHRDLELLNVDTGGIRTAVTADAVRAAYPELVGKLFGEKPISVFFPILSLDLKRVFFKLASVGKDDFRSSKASVRLGLVCYDLENNRFLFAASNWGHPAWHPDSRTIVQKGNYLIDSTTGTTRRIPGLPGFHGDHPTASPNGKLVVTDTTMEKFGGSDKEWGVVVSDIRGGNHLILHRFDNSRGAKSWRRSHPHPVFSSDGRRIYFNVSSGDWTQLHVAEAGSR
;
A
#
# COMPACT_ATOMS: atom_id res chain seq x y z
N MET A 1 58.23 31.88 16.81
CA MET A 1 56.88 32.09 16.27
C MET A 1 56.07 30.85 16.55
N ARG A 2 55.20 30.91 17.59
CA ARG A 2 54.32 29.79 17.95
C ARG A 2 52.92 30.19 17.52
N SER A 3 52.32 29.47 16.54
CA SER A 3 50.94 29.67 16.09
C SER A 3 50.01 28.84 17.00
N CYS A 4 49.14 29.53 17.72
CA CYS A 4 48.00 28.90 18.41
C CYS A 4 46.87 28.68 17.40
N LEU A 5 46.51 27.42 17.21
CA LEU A 5 45.31 27.02 16.48
C LEU A 5 44.13 27.02 17.47
N ALA A 6 43.20 27.94 17.31
CA ALA A 6 41.97 27.96 18.08
C ALA A 6 40.96 26.97 17.47
N MET A 7 40.64 25.95 18.21
CA MET A 7 39.61 24.96 17.87
C MET A 7 38.25 25.52 18.27
N VAL A 8 37.42 25.90 17.29
CA VAL A 8 36.02 26.32 17.52
C VAL A 8 35.17 25.05 17.63
N LEU A 9 34.72 24.75 18.87
CA LEU A 9 33.69 23.72 19.09
C LEU A 9 32.32 24.32 18.69
N LEU A 10 31.77 23.86 17.58
CA LEU A 10 30.36 24.05 17.24
C LEU A 10 29.52 23.08 18.09
N ILE A 11 28.90 23.60 19.13
CA ILE A 11 27.84 22.89 19.87
C ILE A 11 26.58 22.99 19.02
N ALA A 12 26.23 21.92 18.29
CA ALA A 12 24.92 21.78 17.69
C ALA A 12 23.90 21.59 18.83
N ALA A 13 23.19 22.66 19.17
CA ALA A 13 22.03 22.57 20.05
C ALA A 13 20.96 21.76 19.27
N ALA A 14 20.65 20.56 19.76
CA ALA A 14 19.47 19.82 19.35
C ALA A 14 18.27 20.69 19.72
N VAL A 15 17.58 21.21 18.73
CA VAL A 15 16.25 21.79 18.91
C VAL A 15 15.34 20.64 19.31
N VAL A 16 15.10 20.48 20.60
CA VAL A 16 14.04 19.63 21.12
C VAL A 16 12.74 20.30 20.67
N ASP A 17 12.05 19.67 19.76
CA ASP A 17 10.76 20.13 19.25
C ASP A 17 9.78 20.15 20.43
N ALA A 18 9.48 21.35 20.95
CA ALA A 18 8.64 21.58 22.14
C ALA A 18 7.14 21.23 21.93
N ASN A 19 6.80 20.45 20.87
CA ASN A 19 5.44 20.12 20.48
C ASN A 19 5.12 18.61 20.53
N ASP A 20 5.88 17.81 21.25
CA ASP A 20 5.66 16.35 21.32
C ASP A 20 4.44 15.94 22.18
N ASP A 21 3.91 16.85 23.00
CA ASP A 21 2.75 16.62 23.88
C ASP A 21 1.37 16.95 23.25
N ALA A 22 1.34 17.53 22.06
CA ALA A 22 0.07 17.85 21.41
C ALA A 22 -0.67 16.57 20.99
N ASP A 23 -1.98 16.50 21.28
CA ASP A 23 -2.84 15.39 20.84
C ASP A 23 -2.83 15.27 19.30
N PRO A 24 -2.22 14.23 18.73
CA PRO A 24 -2.13 14.08 17.28
C PRO A 24 -3.50 13.82 16.63
N LEU A 25 -4.51 13.41 17.41
CA LEU A 25 -5.88 13.20 16.94
C LEU A 25 -6.71 14.49 16.91
N ALA A 26 -6.25 15.60 17.50
CA ALA A 26 -7.02 16.84 17.57
C ALA A 26 -7.59 17.33 16.24
N PRO A 27 -6.83 17.30 15.11
CA PRO A 27 -7.35 17.70 13.79
C PRO A 27 -8.47 16.79 13.24
N TRP A 28 -8.59 15.58 13.79
CA TRP A 28 -9.54 14.56 13.37
C TRP A 28 -10.80 14.47 14.25
N ARG A 29 -10.88 15.22 15.37
CA ARG A 29 -12.04 15.17 16.29
C ARG A 29 -13.20 16.02 15.83
N ASN A 30 -12.92 17.20 15.30
CA ASN A 30 -13.96 18.18 14.96
C ASN A 30 -13.72 18.77 13.57
N GLY A 31 -14.83 19.10 12.87
CA GLY A 31 -14.76 19.76 11.59
C GLY A 31 -14.27 18.92 10.43
N VAL A 32 -14.16 17.59 10.60
CA VAL A 32 -13.76 16.67 9.54
C VAL A 32 -14.83 16.64 8.45
N LYS A 33 -14.42 16.85 7.20
CA LYS A 33 -15.31 16.77 6.04
C LYS A 33 -15.05 15.48 5.30
N ILE A 34 -16.10 14.67 5.12
CA ILE A 34 -16.02 13.39 4.40
C ILE A 34 -16.91 13.47 3.16
N ARG A 35 -16.33 13.16 2.00
CA ARG A 35 -17.06 13.21 0.73
C ARG A 35 -16.48 12.22 -0.29
N PRO A 36 -17.25 11.80 -1.30
CA PRO A 36 -16.71 11.13 -2.47
C PRO A 36 -15.65 12.00 -3.16
N VAL A 37 -14.61 11.37 -3.69
CA VAL A 37 -13.57 12.05 -4.50
C VAL A 37 -14.17 12.48 -5.84
N ALA A 38 -14.83 11.54 -6.54
CA ALA A 38 -15.48 11.80 -7.81
C ALA A 38 -16.97 12.11 -7.61
N THR A 39 -17.50 13.09 -8.34
CA THR A 39 -18.92 13.47 -8.27
C THR A 39 -19.82 12.65 -9.19
N GLN A 40 -19.26 12.03 -10.25
CA GLN A 40 -20.02 11.18 -11.15
C GLN A 40 -20.48 9.90 -10.44
N THR A 41 -21.76 9.59 -10.53
CA THR A 41 -22.39 8.38 -10.02
C THR A 41 -22.47 7.27 -11.09
N GLY A 42 -22.90 6.07 -10.71
CA GLY A 42 -23.15 4.98 -11.66
C GLY A 42 -21.88 4.26 -12.13
N ARG A 43 -20.77 4.40 -11.42
CA ARG A 43 -19.50 3.71 -11.70
C ARG A 43 -18.72 3.45 -10.43
N HIS A 44 -17.81 2.48 -10.48
CA HIS A 44 -16.79 2.30 -9.46
C HIS A 44 -15.71 3.39 -9.57
N THR A 45 -15.22 3.86 -8.43
CA THR A 45 -13.98 4.64 -8.29
C THR A 45 -13.19 4.03 -7.14
N ILE A 46 -12.03 3.44 -7.41
CA ILE A 46 -11.31 2.61 -6.43
C ILE A 46 -9.83 3.00 -6.45
N HIS A 47 -9.27 3.32 -5.28
CA HIS A 47 -7.82 3.39 -5.15
C HIS A 47 -7.23 2.02 -4.88
N SER A 48 -5.93 1.86 -5.15
CA SER A 48 -5.31 0.54 -5.20
C SER A 48 -5.23 -0.18 -3.87
N TYR A 49 -4.47 0.35 -2.93
CA TYR A 49 -4.18 -0.37 -1.68
C TYR A 49 -3.55 0.55 -0.63
N VAL A 50 -3.58 0.11 0.62
CA VAL A 50 -3.05 0.82 1.80
C VAL A 50 -1.55 1.22 1.70
N ASN A 51 -0.76 0.56 0.87
CA ASN A 51 0.66 0.83 0.70
C ASN A 51 0.99 1.96 -0.31
N THR A 52 -0.02 2.60 -0.86
CA THR A 52 0.14 3.74 -1.78
C THR A 52 -0.97 4.76 -1.56
N CYS A 53 -0.65 6.04 -1.65
CA CYS A 53 -1.65 7.11 -1.60
C CYS A 53 -2.17 7.40 -3.03
N PRO A 54 -3.49 7.53 -3.25
CA PRO A 54 -4.02 7.94 -4.54
C PRO A 54 -3.74 9.41 -4.86
N GLU A 55 -3.48 10.24 -3.85
CA GLU A 55 -3.10 11.64 -4.05
C GLU A 55 -1.65 11.74 -4.53
N SER A 56 -1.40 12.60 -5.52
CA SER A 56 -0.05 12.90 -6.00
C SER A 56 0.81 13.53 -4.90
N PRO A 57 2.15 13.36 -4.94
CA PRO A 57 3.03 13.91 -3.90
C PRO A 57 2.90 15.42 -3.69
N ASP A 58 2.52 16.17 -4.72
CA ASP A 58 2.28 17.62 -4.66
C ASP A 58 0.88 18.01 -4.16
N GLY A 59 0.02 17.02 -3.86
CA GLY A 59 -1.32 17.22 -3.35
C GLY A 59 -2.36 17.72 -4.35
N ARG A 60 -2.03 17.81 -5.65
CA ARG A 60 -2.91 18.43 -6.66
C ARG A 60 -3.90 17.46 -7.28
N ARG A 61 -3.53 16.19 -7.42
CA ARG A 61 -4.25 15.20 -8.22
C ARG A 61 -4.60 13.98 -7.41
N VAL A 62 -5.69 13.30 -7.78
CA VAL A 62 -6.06 12.00 -7.21
C VAL A 62 -6.17 10.99 -8.35
N LEU A 63 -5.42 9.89 -8.24
CA LEU A 63 -5.38 8.77 -9.17
C LEU A 63 -6.32 7.66 -8.68
N PHE A 64 -7.20 7.15 -9.55
CA PHE A 64 -8.07 6.04 -9.22
C PHE A 64 -8.41 5.20 -10.45
N PHE A 65 -8.78 3.95 -10.21
CA PHE A 65 -9.39 3.08 -11.19
C PHE A 65 -10.89 3.33 -11.24
N SER A 66 -11.48 3.41 -12.43
CA SER A 66 -12.90 3.61 -12.63
C SER A 66 -13.48 2.56 -13.57
N SER A 67 -14.64 2.01 -13.23
CA SER A 67 -15.32 1.00 -14.05
C SER A 67 -16.84 1.18 -14.01
N ILE A 68 -17.47 1.03 -15.16
CA ILE A 68 -18.93 1.00 -15.32
C ILE A 68 -19.49 -0.42 -15.30
N THR A 69 -18.62 -1.45 -15.21
CA THR A 69 -19.05 -2.85 -15.09
C THR A 69 -19.17 -3.23 -13.62
N ARG A 70 -20.19 -4.02 -13.27
CA ARG A 70 -20.49 -4.41 -11.89
C ARG A 70 -19.39 -5.24 -11.24
N ASP A 71 -18.67 -6.01 -12.02
CA ASP A 71 -17.56 -6.85 -11.57
C ASP A 71 -16.26 -6.04 -11.42
N ALA A 72 -16.20 -4.83 -11.95
CA ALA A 72 -15.02 -3.97 -11.98
C ALA A 72 -13.79 -4.62 -12.64
N GLN A 73 -13.95 -5.65 -13.48
CA GLN A 73 -12.81 -6.36 -14.08
C GLN A 73 -12.12 -5.58 -15.21
N ARG A 74 -12.85 -4.64 -15.81
CA ARG A 74 -12.35 -3.77 -16.89
C ARG A 74 -12.75 -2.33 -16.62
N GLY A 75 -11.83 -1.41 -16.83
CA GLY A 75 -12.09 0.00 -16.57
C GLY A 75 -11.05 0.93 -17.16
N GLU A 76 -10.85 2.03 -16.49
CA GLU A 76 -9.93 3.11 -16.88
C GLU A 76 -9.13 3.57 -15.67
N LEU A 77 -7.89 4.01 -15.87
CA LEU A 77 -7.20 4.85 -14.90
C LEU A 77 -7.59 6.31 -15.15
N ARG A 78 -7.97 6.99 -14.10
CA ARG A 78 -8.40 8.38 -14.14
C ARG A 78 -7.64 9.21 -13.12
N ILE A 79 -7.56 10.50 -13.42
CA ILE A 79 -7.00 11.53 -12.56
C ILE A 79 -8.05 12.59 -12.36
N LEU A 80 -8.22 13.03 -11.12
CA LEU A 80 -9.02 14.19 -10.75
C LEU A 80 -8.09 15.31 -10.27
N GLU A 81 -8.21 16.49 -10.87
CA GLU A 81 -7.58 17.72 -10.39
C GLU A 81 -8.36 18.23 -9.17
N ARG A 82 -7.74 18.26 -7.99
CA ARG A 82 -8.44 18.57 -6.73
C ARG A 82 -9.00 19.98 -6.65
N ALA A 83 -8.31 20.95 -7.25
CA ALA A 83 -8.74 22.35 -7.21
C ALA A 83 -10.00 22.63 -8.04
N THR A 84 -10.16 21.95 -9.17
CA THR A 84 -11.26 22.18 -10.11
C THR A 84 -12.32 21.09 -10.08
N GLY A 85 -11.99 19.89 -9.59
CA GLY A 85 -12.84 18.70 -9.70
C GLY A 85 -12.88 18.11 -11.13
N GLU A 86 -12.04 18.61 -12.04
CA GLU A 86 -11.96 18.11 -13.41
C GLU A 86 -11.35 16.70 -13.43
N GLU A 87 -11.99 15.80 -14.15
CA GLU A 87 -11.52 14.44 -14.36
C GLU A 87 -10.95 14.24 -15.75
N LYS A 88 -9.81 13.56 -15.82
CA LYS A 88 -9.18 13.16 -17.08
C LYS A 88 -8.96 11.64 -17.11
N VAL A 89 -9.26 11.00 -18.23
CA VAL A 89 -8.87 9.60 -18.47
C VAL A 89 -7.38 9.57 -18.80
N LEU A 90 -6.63 8.79 -18.03
CA LEU A 90 -5.20 8.59 -18.23
C LEU A 90 -4.94 7.37 -19.12
N VAL A 91 -5.57 6.23 -18.80
CA VAL A 91 -5.45 4.97 -19.55
C VAL A 91 -6.83 4.36 -19.73
N ARG A 92 -7.14 3.89 -20.94
CA ARG A 92 -8.39 3.21 -21.27
C ARG A 92 -8.22 1.70 -21.31
N ASN A 93 -9.33 0.99 -21.11
CA ASN A 93 -9.42 -0.46 -21.31
C ASN A 93 -8.46 -1.28 -20.45
N VAL A 94 -8.23 -0.85 -19.21
CA VAL A 94 -7.39 -1.56 -18.25
C VAL A 94 -8.13 -2.77 -17.68
N ASN A 95 -7.53 -3.96 -17.78
CA ASN A 95 -8.05 -5.20 -17.20
C ASN A 95 -7.32 -5.52 -15.91
N ILE A 96 -8.06 -5.97 -14.89
CA ILE A 96 -7.53 -6.23 -13.56
C ILE A 96 -7.80 -7.65 -13.08
N GLU A 97 -7.04 -8.11 -12.10
CA GLU A 97 -7.26 -9.39 -11.43
C GLU A 97 -8.51 -9.33 -10.54
N ASP A 98 -8.59 -8.34 -9.68
CA ASP A 98 -9.65 -8.15 -8.70
C ASP A 98 -9.85 -6.68 -8.32
N ALA A 99 -10.99 -6.36 -7.71
CA ALA A 99 -11.30 -5.02 -7.21
C ALA A 99 -10.54 -4.65 -5.93
N HIS A 100 -9.79 -5.58 -5.34
CA HIS A 100 -9.06 -5.37 -4.08
C HIS A 100 -7.76 -4.58 -4.27
N ARG A 101 -7.06 -4.81 -5.39
CA ARG A 101 -5.80 -4.14 -5.76
C ARG A 101 -5.89 -3.34 -7.05
N VAL A 102 -6.98 -3.52 -7.77
CA VAL A 102 -7.23 -2.98 -9.12
C VAL A 102 -6.00 -3.14 -10.03
N ALA A 103 -5.52 -2.10 -10.66
CA ALA A 103 -4.34 -2.16 -11.53
C ALA A 103 -3.00 -1.93 -10.77
N CYS A 104 -2.98 -1.98 -9.45
CA CYS A 104 -1.85 -1.57 -8.61
C CYS A 104 -1.30 -0.18 -9.01
N GLN A 105 -2.16 0.68 -9.54
CA GLN A 105 -1.76 2.01 -10.01
C GLN A 105 -1.19 2.85 -8.87
N GLN A 106 -0.08 3.51 -9.13
CA GLN A 106 0.60 4.34 -8.16
C GLN A 106 1.43 5.45 -8.81
N TRP A 107 1.59 6.54 -8.08
CA TRP A 107 2.50 7.63 -8.42
C TRP A 107 3.95 7.18 -8.23
N VAL A 108 4.83 7.58 -9.15
CA VAL A 108 6.29 7.37 -9.09
C VAL A 108 7.01 8.59 -9.64
N SER A 109 8.33 8.61 -9.57
CA SER A 109 9.16 9.71 -10.13
C SER A 109 8.79 11.09 -9.57
N GLY A 110 8.41 11.17 -8.28
CA GLY A 110 7.96 12.43 -7.66
C GLY A 110 6.61 12.92 -8.18
N GLY A 111 5.75 12.03 -8.66
CA GLY A 111 4.44 12.37 -9.24
C GLY A 111 4.48 12.71 -10.74
N ARG A 112 5.65 12.61 -11.39
CA ARG A 112 5.77 12.84 -12.84
C ARG A 112 5.26 11.68 -13.69
N ARG A 113 5.11 10.49 -13.10
CA ARG A 113 4.66 9.29 -13.79
C ARG A 113 3.67 8.50 -12.95
N VAL A 114 2.83 7.73 -13.64
CA VAL A 114 1.95 6.72 -13.06
C VAL A 114 2.36 5.36 -13.62
N VAL A 115 2.66 4.41 -12.74
CA VAL A 115 2.93 3.02 -13.11
C VAL A 115 1.75 2.14 -12.71
N PHE A 116 1.45 1.13 -13.51
CA PHE A 116 0.34 0.21 -13.30
C PHE A 116 0.59 -1.13 -13.97
N HIS A 117 -0.22 -2.16 -13.66
CA HIS A 117 -0.25 -3.39 -14.43
C HIS A 117 -1.59 -3.57 -15.16
N ASP A 118 -1.57 -4.34 -16.22
CA ASP A 118 -2.71 -4.57 -17.11
C ASP A 118 -2.63 -5.97 -17.73
N VAL A 119 -3.72 -6.44 -18.32
CA VAL A 119 -3.77 -7.64 -19.15
C VAL A 119 -4.19 -7.24 -20.55
N ARG A 120 -3.31 -7.43 -21.53
CA ARG A 120 -3.57 -7.18 -22.96
C ARG A 120 -3.28 -8.43 -23.76
N ASP A 121 -4.21 -8.81 -24.63
CA ASP A 121 -4.11 -10.01 -25.46
C ASP A 121 -3.75 -11.28 -24.65
N GLY A 122 -4.29 -11.37 -23.41
CA GLY A 122 -4.04 -12.48 -22.50
C GLY A 122 -2.70 -12.42 -21.76
N GLU A 123 -1.85 -11.43 -22.03
CA GLU A 123 -0.55 -11.27 -21.40
C GLU A 123 -0.55 -10.17 -20.33
N TRP A 124 -0.03 -10.49 -19.15
CA TRP A 124 0.20 -9.50 -18.08
C TRP A 124 1.40 -8.62 -18.41
N LEU A 125 1.25 -7.34 -18.17
CA LEU A 125 2.30 -6.36 -18.39
C LEU A 125 2.33 -5.30 -17.29
N VAL A 126 3.49 -4.66 -17.12
CA VAL A 126 3.68 -3.45 -16.33
C VAL A 126 3.97 -2.32 -17.30
N ALA A 127 3.20 -1.24 -17.16
CA ALA A 127 3.33 -0.06 -18.00
C ALA A 127 3.46 1.22 -17.16
N VAL A 128 4.00 2.25 -17.77
CA VAL A 128 4.14 3.59 -17.18
C VAL A 128 3.55 4.63 -18.12
N VAL A 129 2.87 5.64 -17.57
CA VAL A 129 2.43 6.84 -18.28
C VAL A 129 3.20 8.03 -17.75
N ASP A 130 3.78 8.80 -18.65
CA ASP A 130 4.37 10.09 -18.35
C ASP A 130 3.28 11.17 -18.29
N MET A 131 3.24 11.91 -17.21
CA MET A 131 2.15 12.85 -16.91
C MET A 131 2.18 14.14 -17.75
N GLU A 132 3.33 14.53 -18.27
CA GLU A 132 3.49 15.71 -19.09
C GLU A 132 3.11 15.41 -20.56
N SER A 133 3.70 14.37 -21.11
CA SER A 133 3.49 14.01 -22.53
C SER A 133 2.24 13.14 -22.75
N GLY A 134 1.70 12.49 -21.72
CA GLY A 134 0.63 11.49 -21.81
C GLY A 134 1.06 10.18 -22.48
N LYS A 135 2.36 10.00 -22.78
CA LYS A 135 2.85 8.80 -23.46
C LYS A 135 2.91 7.61 -22.52
N GLU A 136 2.34 6.51 -22.98
CA GLU A 136 2.44 5.21 -22.32
C GLU A 136 3.62 4.41 -22.88
N ARG A 137 4.28 3.64 -22.01
CA ARG A 137 5.35 2.71 -22.35
C ARG A 137 5.21 1.41 -21.56
N VAL A 138 5.22 0.26 -22.23
CA VAL A 138 5.31 -1.05 -21.57
C VAL A 138 6.76 -1.29 -21.13
N LEU A 139 6.93 -1.66 -19.86
CA LEU A 139 8.24 -1.84 -19.23
C LEU A 139 8.59 -3.30 -18.99
N ALA A 140 7.60 -4.14 -18.66
CA ALA A 140 7.79 -5.55 -18.39
C ALA A 140 6.59 -6.36 -18.86
N ARG A 141 6.80 -7.62 -19.26
CA ARG A 141 5.76 -8.57 -19.66
C ARG A 141 5.81 -9.80 -18.78
N GLN A 142 4.68 -10.51 -18.65
CA GLN A 142 4.52 -11.67 -17.77
C GLN A 142 4.81 -11.38 -16.29
N ARG A 143 4.66 -10.13 -15.88
CA ARG A 143 4.88 -9.65 -14.51
C ARG A 143 3.68 -8.87 -14.00
N GLN A 144 3.57 -8.86 -12.68
CA GLN A 144 2.67 -8.00 -11.93
C GLN A 144 3.47 -6.94 -11.16
N LEU A 145 2.89 -5.75 -11.07
CA LEU A 145 3.42 -4.65 -10.28
C LEU A 145 3.09 -4.84 -8.81
N CYS A 146 3.98 -4.35 -7.93
CA CYS A 146 3.69 -4.17 -6.53
C CYS A 146 4.17 -2.78 -6.03
N TRP A 147 4.30 -2.57 -4.72
CA TRP A 147 4.29 -1.24 -4.15
C TRP A 147 5.71 -0.65 -4.02
N GLY A 148 5.98 0.36 -4.84
CA GLY A 148 7.15 1.25 -4.74
C GLY A 148 6.85 2.48 -3.88
N GLN A 149 7.71 3.49 -4.03
CA GLN A 149 7.55 4.77 -3.32
C GLN A 149 7.35 5.91 -4.31
N PRO A 150 6.47 6.88 -4.01
CA PRO A 150 6.09 7.91 -4.98
C PRO A 150 7.24 8.84 -5.40
N HIS A 151 8.29 8.96 -4.59
CA HIS A 151 9.48 9.77 -4.88
C HIS A 151 10.52 9.03 -5.73
N SER A 152 10.36 7.71 -5.93
CA SER A 152 11.36 6.84 -6.58
C SER A 152 10.99 6.48 -8.01
N ASP A 153 12.01 6.15 -8.82
CA ASP A 153 11.85 5.48 -10.11
C ASP A 153 11.93 3.94 -9.98
N ILE A 154 12.13 3.41 -8.77
CA ILE A 154 12.23 1.96 -8.54
C ILE A 154 10.92 1.43 -8.00
N VAL A 155 10.39 0.40 -8.67
CA VAL A 155 9.22 -0.35 -8.23
C VAL A 155 9.52 -1.85 -8.20
N PRO A 156 8.96 -2.60 -7.23
CA PRO A 156 9.12 -4.04 -7.19
C PRO A 156 8.09 -4.70 -8.12
N ILE A 157 8.54 -5.70 -8.86
CA ILE A 157 7.70 -6.53 -9.72
C ILE A 157 7.95 -8.00 -9.40
N HIS A 158 7.01 -8.85 -9.77
CA HIS A 158 7.09 -10.30 -9.60
C HIS A 158 6.32 -11.01 -10.71
N GLY A 159 6.54 -12.29 -10.91
CA GLY A 159 5.76 -13.11 -11.85
C GLY A 159 4.31 -13.29 -11.40
N GLN A 160 3.49 -13.82 -12.28
CA GLN A 160 2.10 -14.16 -11.98
C GLN A 160 2.06 -15.24 -10.90
N HIS A 161 1.51 -14.94 -9.72
CA HIS A 161 1.57 -15.84 -8.56
C HIS A 161 0.86 -17.19 -8.76
N TRP A 162 0.01 -17.32 -9.78
CA TRP A 162 -0.65 -18.58 -10.17
C TRP A 162 0.09 -19.33 -11.29
N ASN A 163 0.96 -18.64 -12.03
CA ASN A 163 1.80 -19.21 -13.09
C ASN A 163 3.06 -18.34 -13.28
N PRO A 164 4.01 -18.36 -12.35
CA PRO A 164 5.17 -17.46 -12.39
C PRO A 164 6.17 -17.83 -13.51
N GLY A 165 6.12 -19.02 -14.08
CA GLY A 165 7.08 -19.49 -15.08
C GLY A 165 8.51 -19.36 -14.55
N THR A 166 9.36 -18.64 -15.29
CA THR A 166 10.75 -18.31 -14.89
C THR A 166 10.83 -17.08 -13.96
N HIS A 167 9.72 -16.34 -13.74
CA HIS A 167 9.69 -15.09 -12.97
C HIS A 167 9.24 -15.32 -11.52
N ARG A 168 9.91 -16.25 -10.82
CA ARG A 168 9.60 -16.60 -9.43
C ARG A 168 10.19 -15.64 -8.41
N ASP A 169 11.09 -14.80 -8.82
CA ASP A 169 11.94 -13.98 -7.98
C ASP A 169 11.34 -12.59 -7.71
N LEU A 170 11.91 -11.89 -6.73
CA LEU A 170 11.74 -10.46 -6.58
C LEU A 170 12.62 -9.73 -7.57
N GLU A 171 12.01 -9.00 -8.48
CA GLU A 171 12.70 -8.13 -9.42
C GLU A 171 12.43 -6.65 -9.06
N LEU A 172 13.40 -5.79 -9.29
CA LEU A 172 13.27 -4.34 -9.20
C LEU A 172 13.37 -3.73 -10.59
N LEU A 173 12.33 -3.00 -10.96
CA LEU A 173 12.20 -2.31 -12.24
C LEU A 173 12.46 -0.82 -12.05
N ASN A 174 13.33 -0.25 -12.87
CA ASN A 174 13.48 1.19 -12.98
C ASN A 174 12.51 1.71 -14.05
N VAL A 175 11.53 2.53 -13.66
CA VAL A 175 10.48 3.00 -14.57
C VAL A 175 10.97 4.05 -15.58
N ASP A 176 12.09 4.69 -15.32
CA ASP A 176 12.71 5.63 -16.24
C ASP A 176 13.42 4.91 -17.39
N THR A 177 14.33 4.02 -17.06
CA THR A 177 15.17 3.31 -18.02
C THR A 177 14.53 2.03 -18.58
N GLY A 178 13.59 1.40 -17.85
CA GLY A 178 13.06 0.07 -18.14
C GLY A 178 14.00 -1.06 -17.68
N GLY A 179 15.11 -0.75 -17.02
CA GLY A 179 16.06 -1.74 -16.52
C GLY A 179 15.46 -2.59 -15.40
N ILE A 180 15.65 -3.91 -15.48
CA ILE A 180 15.18 -4.88 -14.47
C ILE A 180 16.38 -5.59 -13.87
N ARG A 181 16.38 -5.74 -12.53
CA ARG A 181 17.36 -6.56 -11.83
C ARG A 181 16.70 -7.49 -10.82
N THR A 182 17.17 -8.70 -10.67
CA THR A 182 16.77 -9.59 -9.60
C THR A 182 17.37 -9.11 -8.29
N ALA A 183 16.54 -8.97 -7.26
CA ALA A 183 16.94 -8.55 -5.93
C ALA A 183 17.02 -9.73 -4.95
N VAL A 184 16.05 -10.66 -5.01
CA VAL A 184 15.98 -11.84 -4.15
C VAL A 184 15.44 -13.00 -4.96
N THR A 185 16.15 -14.13 -4.97
CA THR A 185 15.64 -15.34 -5.62
C THR A 185 14.72 -16.13 -4.67
N ALA A 186 13.70 -16.78 -5.21
CA ALA A 186 12.84 -17.68 -4.45
C ALA A 186 13.63 -18.83 -3.81
N ASP A 187 14.64 -19.33 -4.52
CA ASP A 187 15.50 -20.40 -4.01
C ASP A 187 16.38 -19.94 -2.85
N ALA A 188 16.87 -18.67 -2.87
CA ALA A 188 17.58 -18.10 -1.72
C ALA A 188 16.70 -17.97 -0.47
N VAL A 189 15.40 -17.64 -0.64
CA VAL A 189 14.44 -17.63 0.48
C VAL A 189 14.27 -19.02 1.08
N ARG A 190 14.11 -20.06 0.24
CA ARG A 190 14.02 -21.44 0.70
C ARG A 190 15.28 -21.89 1.42
N ALA A 191 16.43 -21.54 0.90
CA ALA A 191 17.73 -21.88 1.52
C ALA A 191 17.91 -21.17 2.88
N ALA A 192 17.49 -19.92 3.02
CA ALA A 192 17.60 -19.15 4.26
C ALA A 192 16.60 -19.61 5.34
N TYR A 193 15.41 -20.08 4.94
CA TYR A 193 14.32 -20.45 5.86
C TYR A 193 13.69 -21.81 5.52
N PRO A 194 14.48 -22.90 5.49
CA PRO A 194 14.01 -24.21 5.01
C PRO A 194 12.85 -24.76 5.85
N GLU A 195 12.91 -24.63 7.18
CA GLU A 195 11.85 -25.12 8.08
C GLU A 195 10.53 -24.35 7.88
N LEU A 196 10.59 -23.01 7.80
CA LEU A 196 9.41 -22.18 7.58
C LEU A 196 8.78 -22.48 6.22
N VAL A 197 9.58 -22.50 5.17
CA VAL A 197 9.09 -22.75 3.81
C VAL A 197 8.56 -24.17 3.67
N GLY A 198 9.25 -25.16 4.25
CA GLY A 198 8.79 -26.55 4.31
C GLY A 198 7.45 -26.68 5.02
N LYS A 199 7.27 -26.02 6.18
CA LYS A 199 6.00 -26.00 6.92
C LYS A 199 4.86 -25.36 6.11
N LEU A 200 5.11 -24.27 5.39
CA LEU A 200 4.07 -23.52 4.68
C LEU A 200 3.71 -24.12 3.32
N PHE A 201 4.66 -24.69 2.60
CA PHE A 201 4.51 -25.08 1.19
C PHE A 201 4.97 -26.53 0.89
N GLY A 202 5.61 -27.21 1.84
CA GLY A 202 6.27 -28.50 1.58
C GLY A 202 7.37 -28.34 0.52
N GLU A 203 7.48 -29.35 -0.36
CA GLU A 203 8.43 -29.37 -1.47
C GLU A 203 7.95 -28.60 -2.71
N LYS A 204 6.77 -27.98 -2.67
CA LYS A 204 6.25 -27.24 -3.82
C LYS A 204 7.15 -26.04 -4.16
N PRO A 205 7.37 -25.76 -5.45
CA PRO A 205 8.04 -24.55 -5.87
C PRO A 205 7.35 -23.31 -5.31
N ILE A 206 8.13 -22.35 -4.82
CA ILE A 206 7.65 -21.07 -4.35
C ILE A 206 8.03 -19.95 -5.30
N SER A 207 7.32 -18.85 -5.20
CA SER A 207 7.63 -17.57 -5.84
C SER A 207 7.49 -16.42 -4.85
N VAL A 208 8.17 -15.34 -5.11
CA VAL A 208 7.94 -14.07 -4.39
C VAL A 208 6.62 -13.49 -4.82
N PHE A 209 5.87 -12.97 -3.86
CA PHE A 209 4.57 -12.36 -4.08
C PHE A 209 4.39 -11.12 -3.21
N PHE A 210 3.81 -10.08 -3.77
CA PHE A 210 3.37 -8.88 -3.06
C PHE A 210 4.51 -8.13 -2.33
N PRO A 211 5.63 -7.83 -3.02
CA PRO A 211 6.73 -7.07 -2.41
C PRO A 211 6.38 -5.60 -2.20
N ILE A 212 6.84 -5.03 -1.08
CA ILE A 212 6.59 -3.63 -0.70
C ILE A 212 7.91 -3.01 -0.23
N LEU A 213 8.36 -1.98 -0.95
CA LEU A 213 9.59 -1.26 -0.63
C LEU A 213 9.39 -0.31 0.56
N SER A 214 10.40 -0.23 1.44
CA SER A 214 10.46 0.81 2.47
C SER A 214 10.61 2.21 1.85
N LEU A 215 10.31 3.27 2.64
CA LEU A 215 10.36 4.64 2.15
C LEU A 215 11.79 5.06 1.75
N ASP A 216 12.81 4.55 2.46
CA ASP A 216 14.22 4.78 2.15
C ASP A 216 14.77 3.86 1.04
N LEU A 217 13.94 2.96 0.49
CA LEU A 217 14.26 1.96 -0.54
C LEU A 217 15.34 0.93 -0.12
N LYS A 218 15.73 0.91 1.14
CA LYS A 218 16.80 0.03 1.63
C LYS A 218 16.29 -1.35 2.07
N ARG A 219 14.97 -1.49 2.27
CA ARG A 219 14.33 -2.74 2.70
C ARG A 219 13.13 -3.07 1.86
N VAL A 220 12.79 -4.33 1.86
CA VAL A 220 11.57 -4.84 1.25
C VAL A 220 11.00 -5.94 2.14
N PHE A 221 9.69 -5.97 2.28
CA PHE A 221 9.02 -7.16 2.78
C PHE A 221 8.09 -7.73 1.71
N PHE A 222 7.88 -9.04 1.75
CA PHE A 222 7.07 -9.74 0.75
C PHE A 222 6.46 -11.03 1.31
N LYS A 223 5.43 -11.52 0.63
CA LYS A 223 4.87 -12.87 0.79
C LYS A 223 5.61 -13.87 -0.06
N LEU A 224 5.33 -15.15 0.23
CA LEU A 224 5.60 -16.26 -0.66
C LEU A 224 4.30 -16.78 -1.26
N ALA A 225 4.37 -17.25 -2.48
CA ALA A 225 3.27 -17.92 -3.15
C ALA A 225 3.70 -19.28 -3.70
N SER A 226 2.73 -20.20 -3.84
CA SER A 226 2.89 -21.45 -4.58
C SER A 226 1.65 -21.67 -5.43
N VAL A 227 1.83 -22.18 -6.64
CA VAL A 227 0.77 -22.42 -7.62
C VAL A 227 -0.32 -23.32 -7.01
N GLY A 228 -1.57 -22.91 -7.18
CA GLY A 228 -2.77 -23.65 -6.81
C GLY A 228 -3.34 -24.46 -7.98
N LYS A 229 -4.67 -24.53 -8.06
CA LYS A 229 -5.37 -25.39 -9.03
C LYS A 229 -6.33 -24.65 -9.97
N ASP A 230 -6.69 -23.40 -9.63
CA ASP A 230 -7.73 -22.66 -10.35
C ASP A 230 -7.11 -21.54 -11.21
N ASP A 231 -7.98 -20.86 -11.95
CA ASP A 231 -7.59 -19.68 -12.71
C ASP A 231 -7.19 -18.51 -11.82
N PHE A 232 -6.62 -17.45 -12.39
CA PHE A 232 -6.09 -16.33 -11.63
C PHE A 232 -7.16 -15.53 -10.89
N ARG A 233 -8.42 -15.60 -11.28
CA ARG A 233 -9.54 -14.92 -10.62
C ARG A 233 -10.21 -15.77 -9.54
N SER A 234 -9.43 -16.56 -8.85
CA SER A 234 -9.90 -17.46 -7.79
C SER A 234 -9.04 -17.35 -6.53
N SER A 235 -9.65 -17.53 -5.36
CA SER A 235 -8.92 -17.65 -4.10
C SER A 235 -7.99 -18.86 -4.05
N LYS A 236 -8.23 -19.86 -4.91
CA LYS A 236 -7.45 -21.08 -5.04
C LYS A 236 -6.37 -21.03 -6.10
N ALA A 237 -6.25 -19.95 -6.85
CA ALA A 237 -5.23 -19.75 -7.89
C ALA A 237 -3.80 -19.97 -7.36
N SER A 238 -3.55 -19.59 -6.12
CA SER A 238 -2.29 -19.86 -5.42
C SER A 238 -2.48 -19.88 -3.90
N VAL A 239 -1.58 -20.60 -3.22
CA VAL A 239 -1.39 -20.48 -1.77
C VAL A 239 -0.45 -19.29 -1.52
N ARG A 240 -0.82 -18.35 -0.63
CA ARG A 240 -0.10 -17.08 -0.42
C ARG A 240 0.09 -16.86 1.08
N LEU A 241 1.28 -17.17 1.59
CA LEU A 241 1.58 -17.23 3.03
C LEU A 241 2.92 -16.56 3.35
N GLY A 242 3.12 -16.29 4.64
CA GLY A 242 4.38 -15.81 5.20
C GLY A 242 4.60 -14.30 5.03
N LEU A 243 5.57 -13.83 5.74
CA LEU A 243 6.15 -12.48 5.68
C LEU A 243 7.66 -12.64 5.75
N VAL A 244 8.37 -12.20 4.74
CA VAL A 244 9.85 -12.19 4.69
C VAL A 244 10.30 -10.75 4.57
N CYS A 245 11.27 -10.35 5.38
CA CYS A 245 11.89 -9.03 5.30
C CYS A 245 13.36 -9.17 4.86
N TYR A 246 13.76 -8.31 3.92
CA TYR A 246 15.09 -8.35 3.31
C TYR A 246 15.71 -6.95 3.24
N ASP A 247 17.00 -6.88 3.54
CA ASP A 247 17.85 -5.70 3.45
C ASP A 247 18.47 -5.65 2.05
N LEU A 248 18.00 -4.72 1.22
CA LEU A 248 18.44 -4.54 -0.17
C LEU A 248 19.83 -3.90 -0.27
N GLU A 249 20.23 -3.13 0.76
CA GLU A 249 21.52 -2.44 0.80
C GLU A 249 22.65 -3.42 1.12
N ASN A 250 22.41 -4.33 2.09
CA ASN A 250 23.39 -5.30 2.55
C ASN A 250 23.19 -6.71 1.99
N ASN A 251 22.20 -6.90 1.11
CA ASN A 251 21.86 -8.18 0.48
C ASN A 251 21.69 -9.33 1.48
N ARG A 252 20.90 -9.12 2.55
CA ARG A 252 20.69 -10.12 3.60
C ARG A 252 19.23 -10.21 4.05
N PHE A 253 18.83 -11.41 4.43
CA PHE A 253 17.57 -11.64 5.10
C PHE A 253 17.61 -11.08 6.53
N LEU A 254 16.53 -10.44 6.96
CA LEU A 254 16.40 -9.86 8.30
C LEU A 254 15.57 -10.78 9.20
N PHE A 255 14.36 -11.11 8.78
CA PHE A 255 13.52 -12.09 9.47
C PHE A 255 12.48 -12.70 8.53
N ALA A 256 11.84 -13.79 8.96
CA ALA A 256 10.67 -14.37 8.33
C ALA A 256 9.66 -14.84 9.38
N ALA A 257 8.37 -14.72 9.04
CA ALA A 257 7.25 -15.16 9.87
C ALA A 257 6.21 -15.90 9.03
N SER A 258 5.42 -16.77 9.66
CA SER A 258 4.38 -17.56 8.98
C SER A 258 3.14 -16.75 8.60
N ASN A 259 2.91 -15.62 9.27
CA ASN A 259 1.72 -14.79 9.09
C ASN A 259 2.04 -13.50 8.34
N TRP A 260 1.21 -13.16 7.34
CA TRP A 260 1.32 -11.90 6.59
C TRP A 260 0.87 -10.67 7.39
N GLY A 261 -0.34 -10.70 7.94
CA GLY A 261 -0.89 -9.64 8.79
C GLY A 261 -1.18 -8.28 8.12
N HIS A 262 -1.23 -8.19 6.79
CA HIS A 262 -1.45 -6.95 6.01
C HIS A 262 -0.53 -5.78 6.41
N PRO A 263 0.80 -5.96 6.27
CA PRO A 263 1.77 -4.99 6.75
C PRO A 263 1.88 -3.74 5.86
N ALA A 264 2.24 -2.62 6.48
CA ALA A 264 2.66 -1.39 5.82
C ALA A 264 3.91 -0.82 6.51
N TRP A 265 4.75 -0.11 5.75
CA TRP A 265 5.89 0.58 6.34
C TRP A 265 5.46 1.80 7.14
N HIS A 266 6.06 1.97 8.30
CA HIS A 266 6.06 3.23 9.02
C HIS A 266 7.08 4.20 8.37
N PRO A 267 6.89 5.53 8.45
CA PRO A 267 7.78 6.51 7.81
C PRO A 267 9.26 6.42 8.19
N ASP A 268 9.58 5.81 9.34
CA ASP A 268 10.97 5.57 9.76
C ASP A 268 11.70 4.50 8.92
N SER A 269 11.03 3.85 7.97
CA SER A 269 11.56 2.76 7.13
C SER A 269 12.11 1.55 7.90
N ARG A 270 11.85 1.48 9.21
CA ARG A 270 12.31 0.43 10.10
C ARG A 270 11.16 -0.33 10.76
N THR A 271 10.14 0.38 11.15
CA THR A 271 8.96 -0.21 11.80
C THR A 271 7.95 -0.65 10.73
N ILE A 272 7.38 -1.83 10.89
CA ILE A 272 6.26 -2.34 10.09
C ILE A 272 5.01 -2.26 10.96
N VAL A 273 3.98 -1.57 10.47
CA VAL A 273 2.65 -1.54 11.08
C VAL A 273 1.85 -2.72 10.55
N GLN A 274 1.25 -3.50 11.43
CA GLN A 274 0.58 -4.75 11.07
C GLN A 274 -0.82 -4.85 11.68
N LYS A 275 -1.68 -5.62 11.02
CA LYS A 275 -3.02 -5.99 11.49
C LYS A 275 -3.04 -6.32 12.99
N GLY A 276 -4.09 -5.87 13.69
CA GLY A 276 -4.27 -6.09 15.13
C GLY A 276 -3.49 -5.10 16.00
N ASN A 277 -3.09 -3.96 15.44
CA ASN A 277 -2.32 -2.91 16.13
C ASN A 277 -0.94 -3.36 16.58
N TYR A 278 -0.27 -4.18 15.78
CA TYR A 278 1.10 -4.60 16.03
C TYR A 278 2.11 -3.73 15.28
N LEU A 279 3.24 -3.53 15.92
CA LEU A 279 4.42 -2.90 15.35
C LEU A 279 5.56 -3.91 15.38
N ILE A 280 6.22 -4.11 14.25
CA ILE A 280 7.33 -5.07 14.09
C ILE A 280 8.60 -4.29 13.78
N ASP A 281 9.68 -4.53 14.51
CA ASP A 281 11.01 -4.07 14.11
C ASP A 281 11.47 -4.90 12.90
N SER A 282 11.68 -4.25 11.76
CA SER A 282 12.03 -4.92 10.52
C SER A 282 13.40 -5.59 10.51
N THR A 283 14.27 -5.26 11.48
CA THR A 283 15.61 -5.82 11.60
C THR A 283 15.61 -7.13 12.39
N THR A 284 14.77 -7.20 13.44
CA THR A 284 14.78 -8.32 14.38
C THR A 284 13.54 -9.21 14.30
N GLY A 285 12.45 -8.72 13.67
CA GLY A 285 11.14 -9.36 13.72
C GLY A 285 10.45 -9.23 15.09
N THR A 286 11.04 -8.49 16.04
CA THR A 286 10.43 -8.27 17.36
C THR A 286 9.13 -7.51 17.22
N THR A 287 8.08 -8.04 17.86
CA THR A 287 6.72 -7.51 17.74
C THR A 287 6.28 -6.90 19.07
N ARG A 288 5.69 -5.70 19.01
CA ARG A 288 4.97 -5.09 20.13
C ARG A 288 3.58 -4.65 19.71
N ARG A 289 2.62 -4.66 20.64
CA ARG A 289 1.27 -4.15 20.39
C ARG A 289 1.19 -2.69 20.82
N ILE A 290 0.41 -1.88 20.08
CA ILE A 290 0.06 -0.52 20.50
C ILE A 290 -0.84 -0.65 21.75
N PRO A 291 -0.46 -0.10 22.92
CA PRO A 291 -1.18 -0.32 24.17
C PRO A 291 -2.51 0.45 24.23
N GLY A 292 -3.43 0.02 25.10
CA GLY A 292 -4.66 0.74 25.44
C GLY A 292 -5.70 0.88 24.33
N LEU A 293 -5.48 0.27 23.17
CA LEU A 293 -6.49 0.23 22.11
C LEU A 293 -7.46 -0.93 22.33
N PRO A 294 -8.74 -0.78 21.93
CA PRO A 294 -9.70 -1.86 21.95
C PRO A 294 -9.16 -3.10 21.22
N GLY A 295 -9.64 -4.28 21.61
CA GLY A 295 -9.26 -5.55 20.99
C GLY A 295 -9.85 -5.76 19.60
N PHE A 296 -9.84 -4.74 18.73
CA PHE A 296 -10.28 -4.87 17.36
C PHE A 296 -9.15 -5.37 16.45
N HIS A 297 -9.53 -6.02 15.39
CA HIS A 297 -8.61 -6.47 14.36
C HIS A 297 -8.63 -5.46 13.21
N GLY A 298 -7.79 -4.41 13.29
CA GLY A 298 -7.54 -3.55 12.15
C GLY A 298 -7.04 -4.40 10.99
N ASP A 299 -7.70 -4.32 9.82
CA ASP A 299 -7.39 -5.21 8.71
C ASP A 299 -6.24 -4.68 7.84
N HIS A 300 -6.29 -3.39 7.49
CA HIS A 300 -5.30 -2.75 6.62
C HIS A 300 -4.76 -1.46 7.26
N PRO A 301 -3.79 -1.56 8.18
CA PRO A 301 -3.24 -0.40 8.85
C PRO A 301 -2.17 0.31 8.03
N THR A 302 -2.11 1.64 8.15
CA THR A 302 -0.99 2.45 7.66
C THR A 302 -0.71 3.62 8.59
N ALA A 303 0.54 4.09 8.64
CA ALA A 303 0.95 5.20 9.49
C ALA A 303 0.79 6.55 8.78
N SER A 304 0.57 7.61 9.55
CA SER A 304 0.64 8.99 9.05
C SER A 304 2.08 9.36 8.66
N PRO A 305 2.28 10.35 7.77
CA PRO A 305 3.62 10.74 7.31
C PRO A 305 4.56 11.19 8.43
N ASN A 306 4.01 11.76 9.52
CA ASN A 306 4.79 12.13 10.71
C ASN A 306 4.99 10.98 11.72
N GLY A 307 4.47 9.78 11.40
CA GLY A 307 4.60 8.59 12.24
C GLY A 307 3.80 8.60 13.56
N LYS A 308 2.98 9.62 13.82
CA LYS A 308 2.28 9.75 15.12
C LYS A 308 0.92 9.05 15.16
N LEU A 309 0.31 8.78 14.00
CA LEU A 309 -1.00 8.14 13.89
C LEU A 309 -0.93 6.86 13.06
N VAL A 310 -1.87 5.97 13.33
CA VAL A 310 -2.20 4.83 12.48
C VAL A 310 -3.67 4.95 12.06
N VAL A 311 -3.96 4.76 10.78
CA VAL A 311 -5.31 4.57 10.28
C VAL A 311 -5.49 3.14 9.81
N THR A 312 -6.65 2.56 10.07
CA THR A 312 -6.99 1.19 9.68
C THR A 312 -8.46 1.05 9.37
N ASP A 313 -8.82 0.06 8.57
CA ASP A 313 -10.20 -0.40 8.43
C ASP A 313 -10.46 -1.59 9.37
N THR A 314 -11.69 -1.74 9.80
CA THR A 314 -12.12 -2.87 10.65
C THR A 314 -13.63 -3.03 10.63
N THR A 315 -14.12 -4.24 10.96
CA THR A 315 -15.53 -4.43 11.27
C THR A 315 -15.90 -3.76 12.60
N MET A 316 -17.14 -3.31 12.74
CA MET A 316 -17.59 -2.50 13.88
C MET A 316 -18.08 -3.31 15.08
N GLU A 317 -17.99 -4.63 15.09
CA GLU A 317 -18.45 -5.49 16.19
C GLU A 317 -17.90 -5.07 17.56
N LYS A 318 -16.61 -4.70 17.64
CA LYS A 318 -15.96 -4.25 18.87
C LYS A 318 -16.25 -2.78 19.25
N PHE A 319 -17.03 -2.10 18.43
CA PHE A 319 -17.44 -0.71 18.60
C PHE A 319 -18.97 -0.56 18.73
N GLY A 320 -19.67 -1.63 19.09
CA GLY A 320 -21.11 -1.63 19.24
C GLY A 320 -21.90 -1.66 17.92
N GLY A 321 -21.26 -2.03 16.81
CA GLY A 321 -21.87 -2.27 15.50
C GLY A 321 -21.98 -3.76 15.18
N SER A 322 -22.16 -4.08 13.89
CA SER A 322 -22.26 -5.46 13.38
C SER A 322 -21.03 -5.87 12.56
N ASP A 323 -20.94 -7.17 12.24
CA ASP A 323 -19.94 -7.74 11.33
C ASP A 323 -20.07 -7.26 9.87
N LYS A 324 -21.24 -6.71 9.49
CA LYS A 324 -21.52 -6.13 8.17
C LYS A 324 -21.12 -4.66 8.09
N GLU A 325 -21.07 -4.00 9.24
CA GLU A 325 -20.66 -2.61 9.34
C GLU A 325 -19.14 -2.53 9.44
N TRP A 326 -18.56 -1.72 8.58
CA TRP A 326 -17.14 -1.43 8.57
C TRP A 326 -16.89 0.01 9.01
N GLY A 327 -15.70 0.27 9.50
CA GLY A 327 -15.27 1.61 9.86
C GLY A 327 -13.82 1.87 9.50
N VAL A 328 -13.53 3.15 9.38
CA VAL A 328 -12.18 3.70 9.32
C VAL A 328 -11.87 4.26 10.71
N VAL A 329 -10.82 3.73 11.34
CA VAL A 329 -10.40 4.09 12.70
C VAL A 329 -9.02 4.74 12.64
N VAL A 330 -8.87 5.90 13.28
CA VAL A 330 -7.60 6.59 13.46
C VAL A 330 -7.17 6.47 14.91
N SER A 331 -5.94 6.10 15.17
CA SER A 331 -5.40 5.90 16.51
C SER A 331 -4.03 6.56 16.71
N ASP A 332 -3.73 6.99 17.93
CA ASP A 332 -2.38 7.41 18.33
C ASP A 332 -1.48 6.18 18.39
N ILE A 333 -0.33 6.21 17.72
CA ILE A 333 0.64 5.10 17.70
C ILE A 333 1.26 4.82 19.07
N ARG A 334 1.24 5.81 19.98
CA ARG A 334 1.67 5.65 21.38
C ARG A 334 0.65 4.85 22.19
N GLY A 335 -0.60 4.82 21.74
CA GLY A 335 -1.70 4.06 22.36
C GLY A 335 -2.67 4.91 23.18
N GLY A 336 -3.73 4.22 23.66
CA GLY A 336 -4.73 4.81 24.55
C GLY A 336 -5.86 5.59 23.88
N ASN A 337 -5.58 6.29 22.79
CA ASN A 337 -6.54 7.14 22.10
C ASN A 337 -6.82 6.69 20.68
N HIS A 338 -8.10 6.68 20.32
CA HIS A 338 -8.57 6.42 18.97
C HIS A 338 -9.86 7.18 18.68
N LEU A 339 -10.24 7.28 17.44
CA LEU A 339 -11.56 7.75 17.00
C LEU A 339 -12.02 6.96 15.78
N ILE A 340 -13.33 6.82 15.65
CA ILE A 340 -13.97 6.26 14.46
C ILE A 340 -14.24 7.43 13.53
N LEU A 341 -13.50 7.46 12.42
CA LEU A 341 -13.61 8.54 11.44
C LEU A 341 -14.88 8.39 10.61
N HIS A 342 -15.22 7.16 10.19
CA HIS A 342 -16.38 6.87 9.36
C HIS A 342 -16.89 5.45 9.60
N ARG A 343 -18.21 5.25 9.52
CA ARG A 343 -18.88 3.94 9.56
C ARG A 343 -19.75 3.76 8.34
N PHE A 344 -19.81 2.57 7.78
CA PHE A 344 -20.63 2.25 6.62
C PHE A 344 -20.80 0.73 6.45
N ASP A 345 -21.83 0.31 5.72
CA ASP A 345 -22.02 -1.07 5.29
C ASP A 345 -21.07 -1.36 4.09
N ASN A 346 -20.13 -2.29 4.24
CA ASN A 346 -19.18 -2.69 3.18
C ASN A 346 -19.62 -3.98 2.46
N SER A 347 -20.89 -4.37 2.53
CA SER A 347 -21.40 -5.63 1.96
C SER A 347 -21.69 -5.57 0.46
N ARG A 348 -21.70 -4.38 -0.14
CA ARG A 348 -22.09 -4.10 -1.53
C ARG A 348 -20.88 -3.69 -2.40
N GLY A 349 -21.09 -2.93 -3.44
CA GLY A 349 -20.04 -2.43 -4.33
C GLY A 349 -19.65 -3.40 -5.44
N ALA A 350 -18.36 -3.48 -5.77
CA ALA A 350 -17.84 -4.32 -6.84
C ALA A 350 -18.21 -5.81 -6.67
N LYS A 351 -18.64 -6.45 -7.75
CA LYS A 351 -19.00 -7.88 -7.80
C LYS A 351 -17.85 -8.77 -8.25
N SER A 352 -16.59 -8.30 -8.11
CA SER A 352 -15.39 -9.10 -8.33
C SER A 352 -15.37 -10.31 -7.39
N TRP A 353 -14.63 -11.36 -7.75
CA TRP A 353 -14.39 -12.50 -6.88
C TRP A 353 -13.73 -12.09 -5.54
N ARG A 354 -13.02 -10.97 -5.53
CA ARG A 354 -12.48 -10.32 -4.34
C ARG A 354 -12.86 -8.85 -4.34
N ARG A 355 -13.75 -8.48 -3.42
CA ARG A 355 -14.24 -7.11 -3.28
C ARG A 355 -13.16 -6.16 -2.80
N SER A 356 -13.34 -4.88 -3.11
CA SER A 356 -12.55 -3.81 -2.52
C SER A 356 -12.82 -3.71 -1.01
N HIS A 357 -11.76 -3.60 -0.23
CA HIS A 357 -11.81 -3.17 1.16
C HIS A 357 -11.60 -1.64 1.23
N PRO A 358 -11.83 -1.03 2.41
CA PRO A 358 -11.64 0.42 2.57
C PRO A 358 -10.22 0.90 2.29
N HIS A 359 -9.18 0.15 2.72
CA HIS A 359 -7.78 0.46 2.50
C HIS A 359 -7.42 1.92 2.82
N PRO A 360 -7.65 2.41 4.05
CA PRO A 360 -7.44 3.81 4.38
C PRO A 360 -5.95 4.16 4.35
N VAL A 361 -5.64 5.34 3.78
CA VAL A 361 -4.27 5.83 3.65
C VAL A 361 -4.22 7.35 3.80
N PHE A 362 -3.19 7.85 4.49
CA PHE A 362 -2.95 9.28 4.61
C PHE A 362 -2.40 9.88 3.31
N SER A 363 -2.75 11.14 3.05
CA SER A 363 -2.03 12.00 2.09
C SER A 363 -0.61 12.29 2.57
N SER A 364 0.27 12.72 1.67
CA SER A 364 1.68 13.03 1.97
C SER A 364 1.86 14.13 3.02
N ASP A 365 0.91 15.07 3.11
CA ASP A 365 0.90 16.13 4.15
C ASP A 365 0.17 15.73 5.46
N GLY A 366 -0.40 14.50 5.50
CA GLY A 366 -1.12 13.98 6.67
C GLY A 366 -2.46 14.66 6.98
N ARG A 367 -2.97 15.51 6.08
CA ARG A 367 -4.20 16.28 6.30
C ARG A 367 -5.45 15.64 5.71
N ARG A 368 -5.30 14.59 4.93
CA ARG A 368 -6.39 13.84 4.31
C ARG A 368 -6.18 12.34 4.52
N ILE A 369 -7.30 11.62 4.57
CA ILE A 369 -7.34 10.16 4.57
C ILE A 369 -8.24 9.74 3.42
N TYR A 370 -7.72 8.93 2.51
CA TYR A 370 -8.45 8.35 1.38
C TYR A 370 -8.87 6.92 1.72
N PHE A 371 -10.08 6.52 1.37
CA PHE A 371 -10.58 5.16 1.60
C PHE A 371 -11.73 4.81 0.67
N ASN A 372 -11.90 3.53 0.36
CA ASN A 372 -12.99 3.02 -0.46
C ASN A 372 -14.24 2.73 0.40
N VAL A 373 -15.41 3.05 -0.12
CA VAL A 373 -16.72 2.77 0.50
C VAL A 373 -17.56 1.94 -0.46
N SER A 374 -18.02 0.75 -0.04
CA SER A 374 -18.83 -0.19 -0.83
C SER A 374 -20.23 -0.35 -0.24
N SER A 375 -20.86 0.73 0.24
CA SER A 375 -22.20 0.73 0.83
C SER A 375 -23.34 0.70 -0.20
N GLY A 376 -23.09 1.14 -1.42
CA GLY A 376 -24.02 1.15 -2.54
C GLY A 376 -23.69 0.14 -3.61
N ASP A 377 -24.31 0.27 -4.77
CA ASP A 377 -24.08 -0.57 -5.95
C ASP A 377 -22.66 -0.44 -6.50
N TRP A 378 -22.02 0.68 -6.22
CA TRP A 378 -20.71 1.05 -6.71
C TRP A 378 -19.76 1.27 -5.55
N THR A 379 -18.54 0.75 -5.62
CA THR A 379 -17.47 1.14 -4.70
C THR A 379 -17.00 2.53 -5.06
N GLN A 380 -16.96 3.43 -4.08
CA GLN A 380 -16.56 4.82 -4.30
C GLN A 380 -15.39 5.20 -3.41
N LEU A 381 -14.39 5.83 -4.00
CA LEU A 381 -13.28 6.45 -3.29
C LEU A 381 -13.78 7.71 -2.55
N HIS A 382 -13.55 7.76 -1.26
CA HIS A 382 -13.85 8.89 -0.39
C HIS A 382 -12.56 9.54 0.12
N VAL A 383 -12.70 10.78 0.52
CA VAL A 383 -11.67 11.53 1.24
C VAL A 383 -12.27 12.12 2.51
N ALA A 384 -11.56 11.93 3.62
CA ALA A 384 -11.76 12.69 4.85
C ALA A 384 -10.69 13.77 4.94
N GLU A 385 -11.11 15.02 5.12
CA GLU A 385 -10.23 16.18 5.29
C GLU A 385 -10.24 16.59 6.76
N ALA A 386 -9.07 16.69 7.37
CA ALA A 386 -8.93 17.13 8.76
C ALA A 386 -9.50 18.54 8.95
N GLY A 387 -10.09 18.80 10.10
CA GLY A 387 -10.58 20.13 10.46
C GLY A 387 -9.45 21.18 10.44
N SER A 388 -9.76 22.40 10.10
CA SER A 388 -8.86 23.54 10.28
C SER A 388 -8.58 23.75 11.77
N ARG A 389 -7.31 23.99 12.12
CA ARG A 389 -6.91 24.36 13.48
C ARG A 389 -7.47 25.72 13.85
#